data_a4da3d3f1f1af6cd2e1e06e15ebf33b7
#
_entry.id   a4da3d3f1f1af6cd2e1e06e15ebf33b7
#
_cell.length_a   1.000
_cell.length_b   1.000
_cell.length_c   1.000
_cell.angle_alpha   90.00
_cell.angle_beta   90.00
_cell.angle_gamma   90.00
#
_symmetry.space_group_name_H-M   'P 1'
#
loop_
_entity.id
_entity.type
_entity.pdbx_description
1 polymer ?
#
loop_
_entity_poly.entity_id
_entity_poly.type
_entity_poly.pdbx_seq_one_letter_code
_entity_poly.pdbx_strand_id
1 'polypeptide(L)'
;MTRARLVWNRLSMFQRVIVAAFLAILFLAAFGPMLAPFPTLLADPMQRLAPPSVKHLFGTDENGIDVLSRLLAAPRTDVTIALVATALSVAIGATLGVFAGYFEGSARRWLHWASEIGLRLLDILQAFPVFILAMVLVAIRGTGPMNVLFAVAFVNFPVFLRLVRSEVLSLRERAFAEAALAVGNSDLGVCFRHLLPNAWPVVIVQVSVTVGFAILLTAGLSFVGAGVSPPTPELGSMIASGAKFMILGQWWVVMFPGIMLGFVVFTFAMMGEILGRFLEPGHATAPSRSGPRPVAHERAQAPEPIAAKPGEVLSASGLVVRPASRDGLPVLDGIELHVGQGEILGIVGPPGAGKSVLVRSIIGLLGDKLRRTDGRIAFRGEELTRLDKRALRAILGRDIVPLLANAKAQLNPLVRIGELMVAHIRAHSPGSRRDARRRAAEMLGSIGITDPERRLRAYPHELSGGMAQRVCIAISLIHRPALIVADEPTAGLDVTVQRQVLDLMIGLCEETGAAQILATRDLGIVAQYCRRVAVLHEGRIVETGPVEQVLVAPSHPATRALVEAARLQRVPTPLPEAVP
;
A
#
# COMPACT_ATOMS: atom_id res chain seq x y z
N MET A 1 9.72 7.35 29.21
CA MET A 1 8.64 6.31 29.23
C MET A 1 8.75 5.49 27.97
N THR A 2 8.84 4.17 28.05
CA THR A 2 8.90 3.28 26.88
C THR A 2 7.60 3.33 26.09
N ARG A 3 7.64 3.25 24.75
CA ARG A 3 6.46 3.23 23.84
C ARG A 3 5.38 2.23 24.31
N ALA A 4 5.80 1.10 24.89
CA ALA A 4 4.91 0.08 25.43
C ALA A 4 4.01 0.60 26.58
N ARG A 5 4.52 1.42 27.50
CA ARG A 5 3.72 2.01 28.58
C ARG A 5 2.67 2.99 28.08
N LEU A 6 2.97 3.75 27.02
CA LEU A 6 2.01 4.67 26.40
C LEU A 6 0.86 3.92 25.72
N VAL A 7 1.15 2.81 25.04
CA VAL A 7 0.12 1.94 24.43
C VAL A 7 -0.72 1.29 25.51
N TRP A 8 -0.11 0.73 26.54
CA TRP A 8 -0.81 0.07 27.67
C TRP A 8 -1.80 1.00 28.37
N ASN A 9 -1.42 2.24 28.58
CA ASN A 9 -2.28 3.23 29.26
C ASN A 9 -3.50 3.67 28.40
N ARG A 10 -3.46 3.47 27.09
CA ARG A 10 -4.60 3.75 26.18
C ARG A 10 -5.61 2.63 26.09
N LEU A 11 -5.27 1.42 26.59
CA LEU A 11 -6.15 0.27 26.60
C LEU A 11 -7.21 0.40 27.71
N SER A 12 -8.47 0.05 27.39
CA SER A 12 -9.51 -0.16 28.40
C SER A 12 -9.15 -1.34 29.33
N MET A 13 -9.77 -1.42 30.51
CA MET A 13 -9.55 -2.52 31.44
C MET A 13 -9.83 -3.89 30.78
N PHE A 14 -10.92 -3.98 30.02
CA PHE A 14 -11.26 -5.19 29.27
C PHE A 14 -10.17 -5.59 28.25
N GLN A 15 -9.66 -4.62 27.48
CA GLN A 15 -8.58 -4.88 26.53
C GLN A 15 -7.29 -5.33 27.20
N ARG A 16 -6.95 -4.79 28.38
CA ARG A 16 -5.79 -5.25 29.17
C ARG A 16 -5.93 -6.70 29.60
N VAL A 17 -7.14 -7.10 30.02
CA VAL A 17 -7.44 -8.51 30.37
C VAL A 17 -7.25 -9.41 29.16
N ILE A 18 -7.75 -9.03 27.98
CA ILE A 18 -7.57 -9.82 26.75
C ILE A 18 -6.09 -9.94 26.36
N VAL A 19 -5.32 -8.85 26.42
CA VAL A 19 -3.87 -8.89 26.14
C VAL A 19 -3.14 -9.79 27.16
N ALA A 20 -3.48 -9.72 28.42
CA ALA A 20 -2.91 -10.60 29.46
C ALA A 20 -3.27 -12.06 29.21
N ALA A 21 -4.54 -12.35 28.87
CA ALA A 21 -4.99 -13.69 28.51
C ALA A 21 -4.26 -14.24 27.27
N PHE A 22 -4.08 -13.42 26.24
CA PHE A 22 -3.34 -13.76 25.04
C PHE A 22 -1.88 -14.13 25.36
N LEU A 23 -1.20 -13.31 26.18
CA LEU A 23 0.16 -13.59 26.62
C LEU A 23 0.24 -14.88 27.49
N ALA A 24 -0.76 -15.11 28.33
CA ALA A 24 -0.85 -16.34 29.13
C ALA A 24 -1.03 -17.58 28.23
N ILE A 25 -1.86 -17.52 27.18
CA ILE A 25 -2.02 -18.62 26.22
C ILE A 25 -0.71 -18.88 25.47
N LEU A 26 -0.01 -17.84 25.02
CA LEU A 26 1.31 -18.01 24.37
C LEU A 26 2.35 -18.59 25.35
N PHE A 27 2.31 -18.19 26.61
CA PHE A 27 3.15 -18.75 27.65
C PHE A 27 2.85 -20.22 27.87
N LEU A 28 1.56 -20.62 27.95
CA LEU A 28 1.15 -22.03 28.05
C LEU A 28 1.54 -22.83 26.80
N ALA A 29 1.46 -22.25 25.61
CA ALA A 29 1.92 -22.89 24.38
C ALA A 29 3.43 -23.20 24.41
N ALA A 30 4.23 -22.30 25.01
CA ALA A 30 5.67 -22.49 25.13
C ALA A 30 6.07 -23.43 26.28
N PHE A 31 5.47 -23.25 27.46
CA PHE A 31 5.91 -23.84 28.72
C PHE A 31 4.89 -24.78 29.38
N GLY A 32 3.69 -24.89 28.84
CA GLY A 32 2.59 -25.68 29.43
C GLY A 32 2.96 -27.12 29.80
N PRO A 33 3.65 -27.88 28.94
CA PRO A 33 4.08 -29.24 29.30
C PRO A 33 5.02 -29.30 30.51
N MET A 34 5.78 -28.23 30.80
CA MET A 34 6.67 -28.15 31.96
C MET A 34 5.92 -27.80 33.25
N LEU A 35 4.73 -27.20 33.12
CA LEU A 35 3.87 -26.85 34.25
C LEU A 35 2.90 -27.97 34.65
N ALA A 36 2.82 -29.04 33.85
CA ALA A 36 1.94 -30.14 34.08
C ALA A 36 2.35 -30.90 35.36
N PRO A 37 1.44 -31.04 36.37
CA PRO A 37 1.77 -31.70 37.62
C PRO A 37 1.96 -33.21 37.45
N PHE A 38 1.38 -33.81 36.40
CA PHE A 38 1.49 -35.23 36.09
C PHE A 38 1.95 -35.45 34.63
N PRO A 39 2.54 -36.63 34.31
CA PRO A 39 2.88 -36.95 32.91
C PRO A 39 1.67 -36.90 32.00
N THR A 40 1.80 -36.17 30.87
CA THR A 40 0.67 -35.92 29.94
C THR A 40 0.41 -37.05 28.94
N LEU A 41 1.30 -38.06 28.87
CA LEU A 41 1.28 -39.14 27.88
C LEU A 41 1.24 -40.55 28.53
N LEU A 42 1.52 -40.64 29.82
CA LEU A 42 1.53 -41.93 30.53
C LEU A 42 0.14 -42.26 31.07
N ALA A 43 -0.44 -43.36 30.59
CA ALA A 43 -1.71 -43.86 31.07
C ALA A 43 -1.57 -44.53 32.45
N ASP A 44 -2.55 -44.33 33.34
CA ASP A 44 -2.71 -45.02 34.59
C ASP A 44 -4.09 -45.69 34.64
N PRO A 45 -4.22 -46.98 34.23
CA PRO A 45 -5.49 -47.67 34.18
C PRO A 45 -6.22 -47.74 35.51
N MET A 46 -5.50 -47.66 36.65
CA MET A 46 -6.09 -47.70 37.98
C MET A 46 -6.84 -46.42 38.35
N GLN A 47 -6.57 -45.32 37.67
CA GLN A 47 -7.21 -44.02 37.91
C GLN A 47 -8.12 -43.60 36.75
N ARG A 48 -8.63 -44.54 35.99
CA ARG A 48 -9.48 -44.27 34.82
C ARG A 48 -10.78 -43.58 35.25
N LEU A 49 -11.08 -42.44 34.57
CA LEU A 49 -12.31 -41.65 34.78
C LEU A 49 -12.56 -41.26 36.25
N ALA A 50 -11.50 -41.06 37.04
CA ALA A 50 -11.62 -40.59 38.40
C ALA A 50 -12.16 -39.15 38.44
N PRO A 51 -13.14 -38.84 39.31
CA PRO A 51 -13.73 -37.50 39.40
C PRO A 51 -12.73 -36.47 39.92
N PRO A 52 -13.01 -35.17 39.74
CA PRO A 52 -12.22 -34.10 40.33
C PRO A 52 -11.99 -34.30 41.83
N SER A 53 -10.72 -34.22 42.24
CA SER A 53 -10.27 -34.48 43.61
C SER A 53 -9.06 -33.61 43.96
N VAL A 54 -8.64 -33.61 45.22
CA VAL A 54 -7.43 -32.89 45.66
C VAL A 54 -6.18 -33.36 44.91
N LYS A 55 -6.13 -34.65 44.53
CA LYS A 55 -5.01 -35.23 43.76
C LYS A 55 -5.10 -34.85 42.28
N HIS A 56 -6.28 -34.93 41.68
CA HIS A 56 -6.58 -34.64 40.28
C HIS A 56 -7.64 -33.56 40.24
N LEU A 57 -7.22 -32.29 40.23
CA LEU A 57 -8.10 -31.11 40.34
C LEU A 57 -9.25 -31.10 39.30
N PHE A 58 -8.98 -31.59 38.11
CA PHE A 58 -9.96 -31.67 37.00
C PHE A 58 -10.33 -33.11 36.66
N GLY A 59 -9.99 -34.07 37.54
CA GLY A 59 -10.21 -35.48 37.30
C GLY A 59 -9.27 -36.10 36.29
N THR A 60 -9.56 -37.33 35.87
CA THR A 60 -8.78 -38.08 34.88
C THR A 60 -9.60 -38.43 33.65
N ASP A 61 -8.94 -38.73 32.54
CA ASP A 61 -9.57 -39.16 31.28
C ASP A 61 -9.79 -40.69 31.20
N GLU A 62 -10.22 -41.18 30.05
CA GLU A 62 -10.45 -42.59 29.75
C GLU A 62 -9.20 -43.48 29.89
N ASN A 63 -8.02 -42.92 29.84
CA ASN A 63 -6.73 -43.58 29.99
C ASN A 63 -6.14 -43.40 31.40
N GLY A 64 -6.87 -42.70 32.31
CA GLY A 64 -6.38 -42.35 33.63
C GLY A 64 -5.37 -41.21 33.66
N ILE A 65 -5.24 -40.46 32.57
CA ILE A 65 -4.32 -39.33 32.49
C ILE A 65 -5.00 -38.10 33.10
N ASP A 66 -4.25 -37.32 33.87
CA ASP A 66 -4.76 -36.12 34.53
C ASP A 66 -5.22 -35.06 33.52
N VAL A 67 -6.48 -34.63 33.61
CA VAL A 67 -7.11 -33.68 32.67
C VAL A 67 -6.46 -32.31 32.76
N LEU A 68 -6.11 -31.83 33.97
CA LEU A 68 -5.44 -30.51 34.12
C LEU A 68 -4.06 -30.50 33.43
N SER A 69 -3.27 -31.57 33.62
CA SER A 69 -1.96 -31.69 32.98
C SER A 69 -2.06 -31.68 31.47
N ARG A 70 -3.03 -32.39 30.89
CA ARG A 70 -3.28 -32.36 29.43
C ARG A 70 -3.77 -30.99 28.97
N LEU A 71 -4.62 -30.34 29.76
CA LEU A 71 -5.14 -29.01 29.44
C LEU A 71 -4.05 -27.94 29.42
N LEU A 72 -3.06 -28.01 30.31
CA LEU A 72 -1.90 -27.12 30.30
C LEU A 72 -0.99 -27.38 29.09
N ALA A 73 -0.91 -28.63 28.62
CA ALA A 73 -0.06 -29.00 27.49
C ALA A 73 -0.72 -28.81 26.11
N ALA A 74 -2.05 -28.92 26.01
CA ALA A 74 -2.78 -28.85 24.74
C ALA A 74 -2.53 -27.55 23.93
N PRO A 75 -2.45 -26.35 24.54
CA PRO A 75 -2.18 -25.12 23.80
C PRO A 75 -0.88 -25.15 22.97
N ARG A 76 0.10 -25.97 23.37
CA ARG A 76 1.33 -26.15 22.58
C ARG A 76 1.04 -26.72 21.20
N THR A 77 0.23 -27.76 21.13
CA THR A 77 -0.16 -28.42 19.87
C THR A 77 -1.07 -27.50 19.06
N ASP A 78 -2.16 -27.02 19.67
CA ASP A 78 -3.20 -26.24 18.98
C ASP A 78 -2.68 -24.92 18.43
N VAL A 79 -2.00 -24.15 19.26
CA VAL A 79 -1.46 -22.84 18.86
C VAL A 79 -0.32 -23.00 17.84
N THR A 80 0.54 -24.03 17.98
CA THR A 80 1.62 -24.26 17.02
C THR A 80 1.07 -24.62 15.64
N ILE A 81 0.11 -25.56 15.57
CA ILE A 81 -0.53 -25.92 14.29
C ILE A 81 -1.19 -24.68 13.67
N ALA A 82 -1.98 -23.93 14.44
CA ALA A 82 -2.70 -22.78 13.95
C ALA A 82 -1.77 -21.65 13.49
N LEU A 83 -0.71 -21.33 14.24
CA LEU A 83 0.26 -20.28 13.87
C LEU A 83 1.03 -20.65 12.61
N VAL A 84 1.56 -21.88 12.52
CA VAL A 84 2.33 -22.31 11.36
C VAL A 84 1.44 -22.43 10.12
N ALA A 85 0.23 -22.99 10.26
CA ALA A 85 -0.73 -23.06 9.16
C ALA A 85 -1.13 -21.66 8.67
N THR A 86 -1.40 -20.74 9.60
CA THR A 86 -1.73 -19.35 9.24
C THR A 86 -0.54 -18.63 8.60
N ALA A 87 0.68 -18.80 9.11
CA ALA A 87 1.88 -18.23 8.51
C ALA A 87 2.09 -18.72 7.06
N LEU A 88 1.88 -20.01 6.81
CA LEU A 88 1.95 -20.59 5.47
C LEU A 88 0.83 -20.03 4.57
N SER A 89 -0.40 -19.91 5.10
CA SER A 89 -1.53 -19.28 4.39
C SER A 89 -1.25 -17.85 4.00
N VAL A 90 -0.64 -17.06 4.90
CA VAL A 90 -0.23 -15.68 4.64
C VAL A 90 0.86 -15.63 3.58
N ALA A 91 1.90 -16.45 3.71
CA ALA A 91 3.01 -16.46 2.76
C ALA A 91 2.54 -16.73 1.33
N ILE A 92 1.71 -17.74 1.15
CA ILE A 92 1.14 -18.10 -0.16
C ILE A 92 0.10 -17.07 -0.60
N GLY A 93 -0.89 -16.79 0.27
CA GLY A 93 -2.03 -15.94 -0.07
C GLY A 93 -1.64 -14.49 -0.31
N ALA A 94 -0.75 -13.90 0.52
CA ALA A 94 -0.31 -12.53 0.33
C ALA A 94 0.54 -12.38 -0.94
N THR A 95 1.43 -13.32 -1.21
CA THR A 95 2.25 -13.31 -2.44
C THR A 95 1.37 -13.37 -3.68
N LEU A 96 0.48 -14.35 -3.76
CA LEU A 96 -0.45 -14.47 -4.89
C LEU A 96 -1.43 -13.31 -4.98
N GLY A 97 -1.89 -12.77 -3.83
CA GLY A 97 -2.80 -11.64 -3.75
C GLY A 97 -2.18 -10.34 -4.27
N VAL A 98 -0.90 -10.08 -3.96
CA VAL A 98 -0.18 -8.91 -4.52
C VAL A 98 -0.08 -9.03 -6.03
N PHE A 99 0.29 -10.18 -6.56
CA PHE A 99 0.37 -10.39 -8.01
C PHE A 99 -1.01 -10.25 -8.68
N ALA A 100 -2.03 -10.90 -8.13
CA ALA A 100 -3.39 -10.83 -8.66
C ALA A 100 -3.93 -9.38 -8.66
N GLY A 101 -3.71 -8.62 -7.58
CA GLY A 101 -4.16 -7.23 -7.47
C GLY A 101 -3.37 -6.26 -8.35
N TYR A 102 -2.05 -6.43 -8.45
CA TYR A 102 -1.21 -5.52 -9.23
C TYR A 102 -1.38 -5.71 -10.75
N PHE A 103 -1.43 -6.98 -11.21
CA PHE A 103 -1.55 -7.28 -12.63
C PHE A 103 -2.99 -7.36 -13.14
N GLU A 104 -3.98 -7.11 -12.31
CA GLU A 104 -5.37 -7.03 -12.73
C GLU A 104 -5.55 -5.89 -13.76
N GLY A 105 -6.10 -6.22 -14.93
CA GLY A 105 -6.23 -5.28 -16.04
C GLY A 105 -4.92 -4.96 -16.77
N SER A 106 -3.84 -5.72 -16.55
CA SER A 106 -2.59 -5.54 -17.28
C SER A 106 -2.78 -5.74 -18.78
N ALA A 107 -2.08 -4.92 -19.58
CA ALA A 107 -2.03 -5.05 -21.04
C ALA A 107 -1.38 -6.38 -21.51
N ARG A 108 -0.68 -7.10 -20.63
CA ARG A 108 -0.11 -8.43 -20.91
C ARG A 108 -1.20 -9.50 -20.78
N ARG A 109 -1.80 -9.90 -21.90
CA ARG A 109 -2.90 -10.88 -21.99
C ARG A 109 -2.69 -12.14 -21.13
N TRP A 110 -1.50 -12.71 -21.13
CA TRP A 110 -1.23 -13.96 -20.41
C TRP A 110 -1.29 -13.80 -18.88
N LEU A 111 -0.83 -12.64 -18.32
CA LEU A 111 -0.92 -12.35 -16.90
C LEU A 111 -2.36 -12.11 -16.46
N HIS A 112 -3.13 -11.43 -17.31
CA HIS A 112 -4.56 -11.23 -17.08
C HIS A 112 -5.31 -12.57 -17.03
N TRP A 113 -5.10 -13.44 -18.04
CA TRP A 113 -5.72 -14.77 -18.06
C TRP A 113 -5.26 -15.66 -16.90
N ALA A 114 -3.98 -15.65 -16.52
CA ALA A 114 -3.48 -16.42 -15.39
C ALA A 114 -4.12 -15.98 -14.07
N SER A 115 -4.29 -14.68 -13.87
CA SER A 115 -4.99 -14.14 -12.69
C SER A 115 -6.47 -14.51 -12.69
N GLU A 116 -7.17 -14.37 -13.82
CA GLU A 116 -8.59 -14.72 -13.94
C GLU A 116 -8.84 -16.22 -13.70
N ILE A 117 -8.07 -17.08 -14.35
CA ILE A 117 -8.19 -18.54 -14.18
C ILE A 117 -7.88 -18.92 -12.73
N GLY A 118 -6.80 -18.37 -12.14
CA GLY A 118 -6.45 -18.62 -10.75
C GLY A 118 -7.58 -18.22 -9.78
N LEU A 119 -8.19 -17.07 -9.98
CA LEU A 119 -9.33 -16.63 -9.16
C LEU A 119 -10.57 -17.52 -9.36
N ARG A 120 -10.86 -17.98 -10.59
CA ARG A 120 -11.96 -18.92 -10.85
C ARG A 120 -11.75 -20.28 -10.19
N LEU A 121 -10.51 -20.79 -10.22
CA LEU A 121 -10.17 -22.04 -9.50
C LEU A 121 -10.36 -21.88 -7.98
N LEU A 122 -9.99 -20.72 -7.44
CA LEU A 122 -10.24 -20.42 -6.03
C LEU A 122 -11.74 -20.32 -5.70
N ASP A 123 -12.54 -19.74 -6.59
CA ASP A 123 -13.99 -19.69 -6.42
C ASP A 123 -14.61 -21.10 -6.37
N ILE A 124 -14.14 -22.01 -7.23
CA ILE A 124 -14.55 -23.41 -7.22
C ILE A 124 -14.14 -24.09 -5.89
N LEU A 125 -12.89 -23.89 -5.43
CA LEU A 125 -12.42 -24.46 -4.16
C LEU A 125 -13.23 -23.95 -2.96
N GLN A 126 -13.60 -22.67 -2.96
CA GLN A 126 -14.38 -22.08 -1.87
C GLN A 126 -15.89 -22.36 -1.95
N ALA A 127 -16.39 -22.92 -3.05
CA ALA A 127 -17.75 -23.44 -3.13
C ALA A 127 -17.94 -24.67 -2.25
N PHE A 128 -16.85 -25.41 -1.92
CA PHE A 128 -16.92 -26.50 -0.96
C PHE A 128 -16.98 -25.96 0.46
N PRO A 129 -17.83 -26.53 1.34
CA PRO A 129 -17.79 -26.19 2.76
C PRO A 129 -16.38 -26.44 3.32
N VAL A 130 -15.84 -25.39 3.98
CA VAL A 130 -14.46 -25.35 4.48
C VAL A 130 -14.05 -26.58 5.26
N PHE A 131 -14.93 -27.04 6.15
CA PHE A 131 -14.72 -28.22 6.98
C PHE A 131 -14.63 -29.52 6.15
N ILE A 132 -15.51 -29.69 5.17
CA ILE A 132 -15.52 -30.87 4.27
C ILE A 132 -14.24 -30.88 3.42
N LEU A 133 -13.84 -29.74 2.88
CA LEU A 133 -12.60 -29.64 2.09
C LEU A 133 -11.37 -30.01 2.94
N ALA A 134 -11.28 -29.50 4.16
CA ALA A 134 -10.18 -29.84 5.07
C ALA A 134 -10.17 -31.34 5.41
N MET A 135 -11.34 -31.92 5.68
CA MET A 135 -11.48 -33.35 5.99
C MET A 135 -11.06 -34.24 4.81
N VAL A 136 -11.45 -33.90 3.58
CA VAL A 136 -11.04 -34.61 2.36
C VAL A 136 -9.53 -34.56 2.17
N LEU A 137 -8.90 -33.39 2.39
CA LEU A 137 -7.44 -33.25 2.28
C LEU A 137 -6.70 -34.14 3.31
N VAL A 138 -7.20 -34.19 4.55
CA VAL A 138 -6.63 -35.08 5.57
C VAL A 138 -6.90 -36.55 5.24
N ALA A 139 -8.08 -36.89 4.73
CA ALA A 139 -8.39 -38.27 4.33
C ALA A 139 -7.44 -38.79 3.23
N ILE A 140 -7.06 -37.94 2.27
CA ILE A 140 -6.09 -38.29 1.20
C ILE A 140 -4.66 -38.42 1.73
N ARG A 141 -4.24 -37.55 2.68
CA ARG A 141 -2.86 -37.51 3.17
C ARG A 141 -2.60 -38.35 4.42
N GLY A 142 -3.65 -38.79 5.08
CA GLY A 142 -3.62 -39.47 6.39
C GLY A 142 -3.77 -38.49 7.55
N THR A 143 -4.10 -39.06 8.74
CA THR A 143 -4.21 -38.31 9.98
C THR A 143 -2.84 -37.89 10.53
N GLY A 144 -2.83 -36.87 11.39
CA GLY A 144 -1.62 -36.41 12.07
C GLY A 144 -1.40 -34.90 12.00
N PRO A 145 -0.59 -34.33 12.94
CA PRO A 145 -0.45 -32.88 13.10
C PRO A 145 0.02 -32.16 11.85
N MET A 146 0.95 -32.76 11.12
CA MET A 146 1.52 -32.14 9.89
C MET A 146 0.49 -32.11 8.75
N ASN A 147 -0.29 -33.17 8.57
CA ASN A 147 -1.30 -33.23 7.51
C ASN A 147 -2.47 -32.30 7.81
N VAL A 148 -2.89 -32.20 9.08
CA VAL A 148 -3.87 -31.20 9.55
C VAL A 148 -3.36 -29.78 9.28
N LEU A 149 -2.11 -29.48 9.62
CA LEU A 149 -1.47 -28.19 9.37
C LEU A 149 -1.56 -27.81 7.87
N PHE A 150 -1.19 -28.71 6.97
CA PHE A 150 -1.29 -28.45 5.53
C PHE A 150 -2.73 -28.27 5.06
N ALA A 151 -3.67 -29.08 5.55
CA ALA A 151 -5.08 -28.95 5.20
C ALA A 151 -5.63 -27.58 5.65
N VAL A 152 -5.35 -27.17 6.90
CA VAL A 152 -5.76 -25.87 7.45
C VAL A 152 -5.10 -24.71 6.68
N ALA A 153 -3.81 -24.83 6.34
CA ALA A 153 -3.13 -23.83 5.54
C ALA A 153 -3.73 -23.68 4.14
N PHE A 154 -4.00 -24.79 3.47
CA PHE A 154 -4.59 -24.81 2.14
C PHE A 154 -5.99 -24.19 2.10
N VAL A 155 -6.81 -24.47 3.10
CA VAL A 155 -8.16 -23.94 3.17
C VAL A 155 -8.20 -22.44 3.48
N ASN A 156 -7.20 -21.93 4.22
CA ASN A 156 -7.16 -20.54 4.67
C ASN A 156 -6.40 -19.59 3.71
N PHE A 157 -5.49 -20.06 2.84
CA PHE A 157 -4.72 -19.14 1.96
C PHE A 157 -5.59 -18.29 1.02
N PRO A 158 -6.77 -18.75 0.50
CA PRO A 158 -7.62 -17.93 -0.34
C PRO A 158 -8.17 -16.68 0.35
N VAL A 159 -8.34 -16.75 1.68
CA VAL A 159 -8.78 -15.59 2.48
C VAL A 159 -7.75 -14.47 2.39
N PHE A 160 -6.47 -14.80 2.60
CA PHE A 160 -5.37 -13.82 2.50
C PHE A 160 -5.14 -13.34 1.08
N LEU A 161 -5.30 -14.21 0.08
CA LEU A 161 -5.18 -13.83 -1.32
C LEU A 161 -6.22 -12.77 -1.69
N ARG A 162 -7.48 -12.98 -1.37
CA ARG A 162 -8.56 -12.01 -1.66
C ARG A 162 -8.38 -10.71 -0.88
N LEU A 163 -8.01 -10.80 0.38
CA LEU A 163 -7.77 -9.64 1.24
C LEU A 163 -6.66 -8.76 0.68
N VAL A 164 -5.49 -9.36 0.41
CA VAL A 164 -4.33 -8.62 -0.10
C VAL A 164 -4.58 -8.11 -1.52
N ARG A 165 -5.25 -8.88 -2.39
CA ARG A 165 -5.66 -8.41 -3.71
C ARG A 165 -6.53 -7.16 -3.63
N SER A 166 -7.56 -7.18 -2.78
CA SER A 166 -8.47 -6.04 -2.60
C SER A 166 -7.73 -4.79 -2.10
N GLU A 167 -6.82 -4.96 -1.13
CA GLU A 167 -6.02 -3.88 -0.59
C GLU A 167 -5.03 -3.32 -1.64
N VAL A 168 -4.35 -4.19 -2.39
CA VAL A 168 -3.42 -3.81 -3.45
C VAL A 168 -4.13 -3.05 -4.57
N LEU A 169 -5.36 -3.43 -4.94
CA LEU A 169 -6.17 -2.68 -5.91
C LEU A 169 -6.43 -1.24 -5.45
N SER A 170 -6.68 -1.04 -4.16
CA SER A 170 -6.85 0.30 -3.57
C SER A 170 -5.52 1.06 -3.50
N LEU A 171 -4.45 0.39 -3.06
CA LEU A 171 -3.13 1.01 -2.86
C LEU A 171 -2.45 1.41 -4.16
N ARG A 172 -2.63 0.66 -5.24
CA ARG A 172 -2.00 0.96 -6.55
C ARG A 172 -2.52 2.26 -7.18
N GLU A 173 -3.72 2.72 -6.79
CA GLU A 173 -4.30 4.00 -7.25
C GLU A 173 -3.80 5.21 -6.43
N ARG A 174 -2.98 5.01 -5.40
CA ARG A 174 -2.48 6.09 -4.55
C ARG A 174 -1.26 6.77 -5.15
N ALA A 175 -1.09 8.06 -4.87
CA ALA A 175 -0.01 8.89 -5.40
C ALA A 175 1.40 8.33 -5.15
N PHE A 176 1.65 7.65 -4.03
CA PHE A 176 2.96 7.05 -3.77
C PHE A 176 3.28 5.87 -4.71
N ALA A 177 2.27 5.12 -5.13
CA ALA A 177 2.45 4.02 -6.08
C ALA A 177 2.71 4.56 -7.50
N GLU A 178 1.98 5.61 -7.91
CA GLU A 178 2.25 6.34 -9.15
C GLU A 178 3.66 6.96 -9.15
N ALA A 179 4.05 7.59 -8.04
CA ALA A 179 5.39 8.16 -7.89
C ALA A 179 6.49 7.10 -7.97
N ALA A 180 6.29 5.92 -7.35
CA ALA A 180 7.24 4.81 -7.45
C ALA A 180 7.43 4.32 -8.88
N LEU A 181 6.36 4.25 -9.69
CA LEU A 181 6.45 3.93 -11.12
C LEU A 181 7.15 5.03 -11.91
N ALA A 182 6.84 6.30 -11.62
CA ALA A 182 7.40 7.45 -12.30
C ALA A 182 8.92 7.59 -12.12
N VAL A 183 9.45 7.17 -10.98
CA VAL A 183 10.91 7.13 -10.73
C VAL A 183 11.59 5.85 -11.25
N GLY A 184 10.89 5.02 -12.04
CA GLY A 184 11.48 3.88 -12.77
C GLY A 184 11.57 2.58 -11.98
N ASN A 185 10.91 2.42 -10.83
CA ASN A 185 10.89 1.13 -10.14
C ASN A 185 10.29 0.01 -11.00
N SER A 186 10.84 -1.19 -10.89
CA SER A 186 10.29 -2.37 -11.54
C SER A 186 8.95 -2.79 -10.95
N ASP A 187 8.11 -3.50 -11.70
CA ASP A 187 6.81 -4.02 -11.24
C ASP A 187 6.95 -4.83 -9.93
N LEU A 188 7.96 -5.71 -9.85
CA LEU A 188 8.26 -6.47 -8.62
C LEU A 188 8.70 -5.57 -7.47
N GLY A 189 9.48 -4.53 -7.77
CA GLY A 189 9.89 -3.54 -6.76
C GLY A 189 8.68 -2.80 -6.19
N VAL A 190 7.72 -2.40 -7.03
CA VAL A 190 6.47 -1.76 -6.58
C VAL A 190 5.64 -2.74 -5.76
N CYS A 191 5.46 -3.99 -6.19
CA CYS A 191 4.70 -5.01 -5.49
C CYS A 191 5.23 -5.26 -4.07
N PHE A 192 6.51 -5.60 -3.94
CA PHE A 192 7.06 -6.09 -2.67
C PHE A 192 7.63 -4.99 -1.78
N ARG A 193 8.04 -3.86 -2.33
CA ARG A 193 8.67 -2.76 -1.57
C ARG A 193 7.69 -1.64 -1.22
N HIS A 194 6.63 -1.46 -2.03
CA HIS A 194 5.68 -0.37 -1.85
C HIS A 194 4.26 -0.85 -1.51
N LEU A 195 3.70 -1.82 -2.21
CA LEU A 195 2.31 -2.24 -2.01
C LEU A 195 2.16 -3.22 -0.84
N LEU A 196 2.89 -4.33 -0.84
CA LEU A 196 2.76 -5.36 0.20
C LEU A 196 3.03 -4.82 1.62
N PRO A 197 4.08 -4.00 1.88
CA PRO A 197 4.27 -3.43 3.22
C PRO A 197 3.12 -2.53 3.68
N ASN A 198 2.46 -1.83 2.76
CA ASN A 198 1.30 -1.00 3.09
C ASN A 198 0.01 -1.80 3.30
N ALA A 199 -0.06 -3.05 2.83
CA ALA A 199 -1.16 -3.98 3.09
C ALA A 199 -1.01 -4.74 4.43
N TRP A 200 0.19 -4.78 5.04
CA TRP A 200 0.46 -5.50 6.28
C TRP A 200 -0.48 -5.17 7.45
N PRO A 201 -0.88 -3.91 7.71
CA PRO A 201 -1.80 -3.62 8.82
C PRO A 201 -3.08 -4.45 8.76
N VAL A 202 -3.69 -4.55 7.57
CA VAL A 202 -4.92 -5.32 7.35
C VAL A 202 -4.64 -6.83 7.47
N VAL A 203 -3.51 -7.31 6.94
CA VAL A 203 -3.07 -8.72 7.05
C VAL A 203 -2.87 -9.13 8.50
N ILE A 204 -2.23 -8.30 9.34
CA ILE A 204 -1.96 -8.61 10.76
C ILE A 204 -3.27 -8.79 11.54
N VAL A 205 -4.27 -7.95 11.27
CA VAL A 205 -5.60 -8.09 11.89
C VAL A 205 -6.23 -9.42 11.50
N GLN A 206 -6.20 -9.74 10.20
CA GLN A 206 -6.75 -11.00 9.69
C GLN A 206 -6.03 -12.23 10.24
N VAL A 207 -4.71 -12.16 10.45
CA VAL A 207 -3.92 -13.25 11.06
C VAL A 207 -4.50 -13.67 12.41
N SER A 208 -4.78 -12.71 13.31
CA SER A 208 -5.33 -13.03 14.63
C SER A 208 -6.67 -13.75 14.56
N VAL A 209 -7.56 -13.28 13.68
CA VAL A 209 -8.87 -13.92 13.46
C VAL A 209 -8.70 -15.31 12.87
N THR A 210 -7.80 -15.46 11.90
CA THR A 210 -7.56 -16.74 11.22
C THR A 210 -6.91 -17.77 12.13
N VAL A 211 -6.02 -17.37 13.06
CA VAL A 211 -5.45 -18.29 14.06
C VAL A 211 -6.56 -18.86 14.95
N GLY A 212 -7.47 -18.03 15.46
CA GLY A 212 -8.63 -18.51 16.24
C GLY A 212 -9.50 -19.49 15.44
N PHE A 213 -9.78 -19.16 14.18
CA PHE A 213 -10.53 -20.04 13.28
C PHE A 213 -9.77 -21.36 12.97
N ALA A 214 -8.46 -21.30 12.78
CA ALA A 214 -7.62 -22.47 12.55
C ALA A 214 -7.61 -23.44 13.74
N ILE A 215 -7.56 -22.92 14.99
CA ILE A 215 -7.69 -23.71 16.21
C ILE A 215 -9.06 -24.43 16.24
N LEU A 216 -10.14 -23.68 15.96
CA LEU A 216 -11.49 -24.26 15.93
C LEU A 216 -11.63 -25.32 14.84
N LEU A 217 -11.09 -25.08 13.64
CA LEU A 217 -11.11 -26.03 12.53
C LEU A 217 -10.31 -27.30 12.86
N THR A 218 -9.10 -27.14 13.44
CA THR A 218 -8.28 -28.27 13.90
C THR A 218 -9.00 -29.10 14.95
N ALA A 219 -9.60 -28.45 15.96
CA ALA A 219 -10.37 -29.12 17.00
C ALA A 219 -11.58 -29.85 16.41
N GLY A 220 -12.29 -29.28 15.45
CA GLY A 220 -13.38 -29.94 14.73
C GLY A 220 -12.93 -31.17 13.95
N LEU A 221 -11.80 -31.08 13.21
CA LEU A 221 -11.22 -32.23 12.50
C LEU A 221 -10.84 -33.37 13.49
N SER A 222 -10.21 -33.00 14.62
CA SER A 222 -9.83 -33.96 15.67
C SER A 222 -11.05 -34.59 16.33
N PHE A 223 -12.13 -33.82 16.52
CA PHE A 223 -13.39 -34.32 17.07
C PHE A 223 -14.02 -35.42 16.19
N VAL A 224 -13.94 -35.26 14.87
CA VAL A 224 -14.44 -36.30 13.92
C VAL A 224 -13.44 -37.43 13.70
N GLY A 225 -12.24 -37.35 14.30
CA GLY A 225 -11.19 -38.37 14.15
C GLY A 225 -10.29 -38.18 12.93
N ALA A 226 -10.46 -37.10 12.20
CA ALA A 226 -9.60 -36.71 11.06
C ALA A 226 -8.43 -35.79 11.47
N GLY A 227 -8.23 -35.53 12.75
CA GLY A 227 -7.27 -34.57 13.27
C GLY A 227 -6.00 -35.17 13.87
N VAL A 228 -5.62 -34.62 15.02
CA VAL A 228 -4.47 -35.07 15.81
C VAL A 228 -4.87 -36.34 16.61
N SER A 229 -4.11 -37.40 16.43
CA SER A 229 -4.40 -38.67 17.07
C SER A 229 -3.92 -38.70 18.53
N PRO A 230 -4.72 -39.31 19.45
CA PRO A 230 -4.25 -39.63 20.81
C PRO A 230 -2.95 -40.44 20.76
N PRO A 231 -2.04 -40.33 21.75
CA PRO A 231 -2.21 -39.67 23.07
C PRO A 231 -1.81 -38.18 23.07
N THR A 232 -1.45 -37.57 21.94
CA THR A 232 -1.02 -36.17 21.89
C THR A 232 -2.08 -35.24 22.51
N PRO A 233 -1.72 -34.40 23.51
CA PRO A 233 -2.66 -33.44 24.08
C PRO A 233 -3.09 -32.42 23.03
N GLU A 234 -4.39 -32.35 22.73
CA GLU A 234 -5.02 -31.42 21.80
C GLU A 234 -6.50 -31.29 22.20
N LEU A 235 -7.02 -30.06 22.24
CA LEU A 235 -8.32 -29.77 22.83
C LEU A 235 -9.49 -30.51 22.13
N GLY A 236 -9.48 -30.58 20.80
CA GLY A 236 -10.53 -31.25 20.03
C GLY A 236 -10.58 -32.75 20.24
N SER A 237 -9.43 -33.44 20.28
CA SER A 237 -9.33 -34.86 20.55
C SER A 237 -9.71 -35.18 22.00
N MET A 238 -9.36 -34.32 22.96
CA MET A 238 -9.80 -34.44 24.36
C MET A 238 -11.32 -34.35 24.48
N ILE A 239 -11.96 -33.39 23.79
CA ILE A 239 -13.42 -33.27 23.76
C ILE A 239 -14.05 -34.50 23.09
N ALA A 240 -13.50 -34.97 21.97
CA ALA A 240 -14.01 -36.13 21.24
C ALA A 240 -13.98 -37.40 22.09
N SER A 241 -12.85 -37.66 22.75
CA SER A 241 -12.70 -38.82 23.66
C SER A 241 -13.65 -38.74 24.84
N GLY A 242 -13.78 -37.57 25.45
CA GLY A 242 -14.65 -37.35 26.61
C GLY A 242 -16.15 -37.40 26.30
N ALA A 243 -16.56 -37.02 25.06
CA ALA A 243 -17.97 -36.93 24.68
C ALA A 243 -18.74 -38.26 24.89
N LYS A 244 -18.07 -39.37 24.70
CA LYS A 244 -18.63 -40.72 24.91
C LYS A 244 -19.03 -40.98 26.38
N PHE A 245 -18.35 -40.33 27.33
CA PHE A 245 -18.52 -40.52 28.76
C PHE A 245 -19.41 -39.47 29.42
N MET A 246 -19.78 -38.42 28.69
CA MET A 246 -20.65 -37.36 29.21
C MET A 246 -22.03 -37.88 29.65
N ILE A 247 -22.60 -38.81 28.87
CA ILE A 247 -23.89 -39.45 29.16
C ILE A 247 -23.82 -40.32 30.45
N LEU A 248 -22.60 -40.78 30.77
CA LEU A 248 -22.34 -41.59 31.96
C LEU A 248 -22.04 -40.75 33.21
N GLY A 249 -22.17 -39.42 33.12
CA GLY A 249 -21.97 -38.50 34.22
C GLY A 249 -20.53 -37.95 34.37
N GLN A 250 -19.56 -38.37 33.51
CA GLN A 250 -18.18 -37.90 33.58
C GLN A 250 -18.01 -36.58 32.77
N TRP A 251 -18.74 -35.56 33.18
CA TRP A 251 -18.83 -34.26 32.49
C TRP A 251 -17.49 -33.47 32.42
N TRP A 252 -16.59 -33.66 33.39
CA TRP A 252 -15.33 -32.95 33.52
C TRP A 252 -14.38 -33.17 32.33
N VAL A 253 -14.43 -34.37 31.74
CA VAL A 253 -13.55 -34.73 30.61
C VAL A 253 -13.84 -33.91 29.36
N VAL A 254 -15.07 -33.41 29.19
CA VAL A 254 -15.50 -32.56 28.06
C VAL A 254 -15.53 -31.09 28.42
N MET A 255 -16.07 -30.78 29.61
CA MET A 255 -16.36 -29.41 30.03
C MET A 255 -15.10 -28.56 30.12
N PHE A 256 -14.05 -29.04 30.77
CA PHE A 256 -12.81 -28.26 30.93
C PHE A 256 -12.08 -28.04 29.62
N PRO A 257 -11.87 -29.04 28.73
CA PRO A 257 -11.30 -28.78 27.40
C PRO A 257 -12.18 -27.88 26.52
N GLY A 258 -13.51 -28.01 26.60
CA GLY A 258 -14.45 -27.17 25.87
C GLY A 258 -14.39 -25.71 26.28
N ILE A 259 -14.35 -25.41 27.59
CA ILE A 259 -14.19 -24.05 28.11
C ILE A 259 -12.84 -23.46 27.67
N MET A 260 -11.76 -24.26 27.76
CA MET A 260 -10.44 -23.82 27.34
C MET A 260 -10.38 -23.52 25.85
N LEU A 261 -10.97 -24.36 25.00
CA LEU A 261 -11.07 -24.13 23.55
C LEU A 261 -11.80 -22.83 23.27
N GLY A 262 -12.98 -22.61 23.86
CA GLY A 262 -13.75 -21.39 23.72
C GLY A 262 -12.96 -20.14 24.17
N PHE A 263 -12.25 -20.26 25.29
CA PHE A 263 -11.43 -19.17 25.83
C PHE A 263 -10.26 -18.82 24.90
N VAL A 264 -9.55 -19.80 24.36
CA VAL A 264 -8.44 -19.60 23.42
C VAL A 264 -8.93 -18.93 22.15
N VAL A 265 -9.98 -19.47 21.51
CA VAL A 265 -10.56 -18.92 20.27
C VAL A 265 -11.06 -17.49 20.47
N PHE A 266 -11.80 -17.25 21.57
CA PHE A 266 -12.28 -15.92 21.92
C PHE A 266 -11.14 -14.91 22.10
N THR A 267 -10.07 -15.30 22.79
CA THR A 267 -8.92 -14.45 23.06
C THR A 267 -8.19 -14.05 21.77
N PHE A 268 -7.97 -14.98 20.84
CA PHE A 268 -7.38 -14.67 19.53
C PHE A 268 -8.27 -13.77 18.68
N ALA A 269 -9.59 -13.99 18.66
CA ALA A 269 -10.53 -13.15 17.93
C ALA A 269 -10.52 -11.70 18.46
N MET A 270 -10.60 -11.53 19.79
CA MET A 270 -10.55 -10.21 20.43
C MET A 270 -9.20 -9.50 20.26
N MET A 271 -8.11 -10.25 20.22
CA MET A 271 -6.79 -9.68 19.93
C MET A 271 -6.72 -9.07 18.52
N GLY A 272 -7.37 -9.70 17.53
CA GLY A 272 -7.51 -9.14 16.17
C GLY A 272 -8.20 -7.77 16.17
N GLU A 273 -9.29 -7.62 16.92
CA GLU A 273 -10.00 -6.35 17.05
C GLU A 273 -9.16 -5.26 17.73
N ILE A 274 -8.40 -5.63 18.78
CA ILE A 274 -7.49 -4.71 19.45
C ILE A 274 -6.38 -4.24 18.50
N LEU A 275 -5.75 -5.16 17.77
CA LEU A 275 -4.71 -4.84 16.78
C LEU A 275 -5.25 -3.94 15.67
N GLY A 276 -6.46 -4.18 15.18
CA GLY A 276 -7.11 -3.35 14.15
C GLY A 276 -7.20 -1.89 14.57
N ARG A 277 -7.67 -1.61 15.78
CA ARG A 277 -7.79 -0.25 16.32
C ARG A 277 -6.44 0.49 16.45
N PHE A 278 -5.34 -0.23 16.63
CA PHE A 278 -4.00 0.36 16.76
C PHE A 278 -3.26 0.51 15.43
N LEU A 279 -3.55 -0.35 14.46
CA LEU A 279 -2.88 -0.37 13.16
C LEU A 279 -3.56 0.54 12.13
N GLU A 280 -4.81 0.97 12.38
CA GLU A 280 -5.56 1.93 11.56
C GLU A 280 -5.65 3.33 12.18
N PRO A 281 -4.56 4.08 12.39
CA PRO A 281 -4.66 5.47 12.78
C PRO A 281 -4.98 6.31 11.55
N GLY A 282 -6.26 6.59 11.31
CA GLY A 282 -6.69 7.66 10.41
C GLY A 282 -6.96 7.31 8.95
N HIS A 283 -7.24 6.07 8.61
CA HIS A 283 -7.85 5.75 7.31
C HIS A 283 -9.37 5.97 7.40
N ALA A 284 -9.80 7.23 7.24
CA ALA A 284 -11.17 7.51 6.86
C ALA A 284 -11.43 6.77 5.54
N THR A 285 -12.30 5.78 5.61
CA THR A 285 -12.77 4.99 4.47
C THR A 285 -13.30 5.90 3.38
N ALA A 286 -12.51 6.13 2.35
CA ALA A 286 -13.06 6.61 1.09
C ALA A 286 -13.89 5.46 0.49
N PRO A 287 -15.14 5.68 0.09
CA PRO A 287 -15.99 4.62 -0.44
C PRO A 287 -15.38 4.06 -1.73
N SER A 288 -15.11 2.76 -1.72
CA SER A 288 -14.73 1.99 -2.91
C SER A 288 -15.83 2.10 -3.97
N ARG A 289 -15.54 2.80 -5.04
CA ARG A 289 -16.33 2.74 -6.28
C ARG A 289 -15.61 1.81 -7.24
N SER A 290 -16.19 0.64 -7.46
CA SER A 290 -15.81 -0.28 -8.51
C SER A 290 -15.99 0.39 -9.88
N GLY A 291 -14.89 0.65 -10.60
CA GLY A 291 -14.87 1.18 -11.96
C GLY A 291 -14.56 0.11 -13.01
N PRO A 292 -14.95 0.31 -14.28
CA PRO A 292 -14.89 -0.68 -15.34
C PRO A 292 -13.47 -0.89 -15.93
N ARG A 293 -13.28 -2.08 -16.50
CA ARG A 293 -12.04 -2.65 -17.07
C ARG A 293 -11.40 -1.83 -18.20
N PRO A 294 -10.07 -1.92 -18.38
CA PRO A 294 -9.35 -1.25 -19.48
C PRO A 294 -9.62 -1.89 -20.84
N VAL A 295 -9.78 -1.03 -21.85
CA VAL A 295 -9.91 -1.43 -23.25
C VAL A 295 -8.56 -1.37 -23.94
N ALA A 296 -8.23 -2.41 -24.71
CA ALA A 296 -6.98 -2.55 -25.45
C ALA A 296 -6.77 -1.44 -26.50
N HIS A 297 -5.53 -0.97 -26.62
CA HIS A 297 -5.16 0.02 -27.63
C HIS A 297 -5.16 -0.62 -29.03
N GLU A 298 -5.97 -0.12 -29.95
CA GLU A 298 -5.82 -0.36 -31.38
C GLU A 298 -4.60 0.38 -31.93
N ARG A 299 -3.80 -0.34 -32.71
CA ARG A 299 -2.61 0.21 -33.38
C ARG A 299 -3.05 1.16 -34.49
N ALA A 300 -2.80 2.45 -34.29
CA ALA A 300 -2.88 3.42 -35.38
C ALA A 300 -1.61 3.36 -36.24
N GLN A 301 -1.77 3.59 -37.55
CA GLN A 301 -0.73 3.56 -38.58
C GLN A 301 0.42 4.54 -38.30
N ALA A 302 1.62 4.17 -38.75
CA ALA A 302 2.86 4.91 -38.54
C ALA A 302 2.83 6.28 -39.25
N PRO A 303 2.98 7.38 -38.54
CA PRO A 303 3.24 8.69 -39.12
C PRO A 303 4.72 9.07 -39.04
N GLU A 304 5.12 10.02 -39.89
CA GLU A 304 6.48 10.50 -40.11
C GLU A 304 7.22 11.00 -38.84
N PRO A 305 8.55 10.94 -38.79
CA PRO A 305 9.34 11.45 -37.66
C PRO A 305 9.06 12.93 -37.41
N ILE A 306 8.87 13.31 -36.15
CA ILE A 306 8.78 14.70 -35.74
C ILE A 306 10.19 15.28 -35.84
N ALA A 307 10.43 16.20 -36.77
CA ALA A 307 11.68 16.93 -36.83
C ALA A 307 11.79 17.82 -35.57
N ALA A 308 12.67 17.42 -34.63
CA ALA A 308 12.96 18.24 -33.47
C ALA A 308 13.50 19.60 -33.90
N LYS A 309 12.88 20.69 -33.45
CA LYS A 309 13.43 22.03 -33.63
C LYS A 309 14.70 22.16 -32.77
N PRO A 310 15.77 22.78 -33.29
CA PRO A 310 16.96 22.99 -32.47
C PRO A 310 16.62 23.70 -31.16
N GLY A 311 17.04 23.12 -30.02
CA GLY A 311 16.79 23.70 -28.69
C GLY A 311 15.46 23.31 -28.04
N GLU A 312 14.62 22.48 -28.65
CA GLU A 312 13.37 22.00 -28.09
C GLU A 312 13.60 20.74 -27.24
N VAL A 313 13.15 20.75 -25.98
CA VAL A 313 13.26 19.63 -25.04
C VAL A 313 12.01 18.76 -25.05
N LEU A 314 10.82 19.38 -25.07
CA LEU A 314 9.54 18.68 -25.10
C LEU A 314 8.62 19.31 -26.13
N SER A 315 7.92 18.49 -26.91
CA SER A 315 6.78 18.91 -27.73
C SER A 315 5.59 17.97 -27.52
N ALA A 316 4.40 18.56 -27.51
CA ALA A 316 3.13 17.85 -27.55
C ALA A 316 2.29 18.45 -28.67
N SER A 317 1.81 17.62 -29.60
CA SER A 317 1.05 18.04 -30.78
C SER A 317 -0.25 17.28 -30.91
N GLY A 318 -1.37 18.02 -31.00
CA GLY A 318 -2.71 17.47 -31.20
C GLY A 318 -3.17 16.54 -30.06
N LEU A 319 -2.68 16.74 -28.83
CA LEU A 319 -2.93 15.81 -27.73
C LEU A 319 -4.40 15.83 -27.31
N VAL A 320 -5.07 14.68 -27.43
CA VAL A 320 -6.46 14.47 -26.99
C VAL A 320 -6.52 13.38 -25.92
N VAL A 321 -7.12 13.71 -24.79
CA VAL A 321 -7.34 12.77 -23.67
C VAL A 321 -8.82 12.71 -23.34
N ARG A 322 -9.37 11.50 -23.29
CA ARG A 322 -10.78 11.24 -22.98
C ARG A 322 -10.92 10.32 -21.77
N PRO A 323 -12.09 10.34 -21.09
CA PRO A 323 -12.45 9.28 -20.15
C PRO A 323 -12.42 7.91 -20.83
N ALA A 324 -12.08 6.86 -20.09
CA ALA A 324 -12.05 5.49 -20.59
C ALA A 324 -13.47 4.99 -20.99
N SER A 325 -14.54 5.59 -20.45
CA SER A 325 -15.93 5.38 -20.90
C SER A 325 -16.15 5.96 -22.30
N ARG A 326 -16.83 5.21 -23.19
CA ARG A 326 -16.92 5.51 -24.64
C ARG A 326 -17.56 6.86 -25.01
N ASP A 327 -18.37 7.49 -24.13
CA ASP A 327 -19.20 8.67 -24.45
C ASP A 327 -18.78 9.96 -23.71
N GLY A 328 -17.55 10.02 -23.15
CA GLY A 328 -17.10 11.19 -22.40
C GLY A 328 -16.52 12.29 -23.30
N LEU A 329 -16.87 13.55 -23.01
CA LEU A 329 -16.21 14.72 -23.59
C LEU A 329 -14.72 14.68 -23.31
N PRO A 330 -13.85 15.19 -24.22
CA PRO A 330 -12.42 15.22 -24.00
C PRO A 330 -12.09 16.08 -22.78
N VAL A 331 -11.18 15.57 -21.94
CA VAL A 331 -10.61 16.31 -20.80
C VAL A 331 -9.48 17.22 -21.29
N LEU A 332 -8.73 16.77 -22.32
CA LEU A 332 -7.81 17.57 -23.11
C LEU A 332 -8.19 17.42 -24.57
N ASP A 333 -8.21 18.52 -25.32
CA ASP A 333 -8.69 18.57 -26.69
C ASP A 333 -7.74 19.39 -27.57
N GLY A 334 -6.91 18.71 -28.36
CA GLY A 334 -6.01 19.30 -29.32
C GLY A 334 -4.90 20.18 -28.69
N ILE A 335 -4.26 19.70 -27.62
CA ILE A 335 -3.19 20.45 -26.95
C ILE A 335 -1.95 20.54 -27.84
N GLU A 336 -1.51 21.79 -28.07
CA GLU A 336 -0.24 22.14 -28.68
C GLU A 336 0.66 22.79 -27.63
N LEU A 337 1.82 22.20 -27.34
CA LEU A 337 2.75 22.66 -26.31
C LEU A 337 4.18 22.34 -26.72
N HIS A 338 5.08 23.30 -26.50
CA HIS A 338 6.53 23.10 -26.68
C HIS A 338 7.30 23.79 -25.57
N VAL A 339 8.42 23.19 -25.17
CA VAL A 339 9.30 23.70 -24.10
C VAL A 339 10.74 23.63 -24.59
N GLY A 340 11.41 24.75 -24.52
CA GLY A 340 12.83 24.91 -24.90
C GLY A 340 13.78 24.46 -23.77
N GLN A 341 15.06 24.33 -24.11
CA GLN A 341 16.12 24.04 -23.15
C GLN A 341 16.27 25.17 -22.12
N GLY A 342 16.31 24.84 -20.83
CA GLY A 342 16.40 25.82 -19.73
C GLY A 342 15.17 26.74 -19.62
N GLU A 343 14.09 26.45 -20.33
CA GLU A 343 12.86 27.22 -20.25
C GLU A 343 12.00 26.80 -19.05
N ILE A 344 11.44 27.79 -18.34
CA ILE A 344 10.41 27.61 -17.34
C ILE A 344 9.07 28.03 -17.93
N LEU A 345 8.24 27.06 -18.30
CA LEU A 345 6.91 27.27 -18.85
C LEU A 345 5.85 27.14 -17.76
N GLY A 346 5.10 28.21 -17.49
CA GLY A 346 3.93 28.18 -16.61
C GLY A 346 2.70 27.62 -17.32
N ILE A 347 1.97 26.71 -16.67
CA ILE A 347 0.63 26.29 -17.11
C ILE A 347 -0.38 26.76 -16.07
N VAL A 348 -1.26 27.67 -16.45
CA VAL A 348 -2.29 28.24 -15.56
C VAL A 348 -3.69 27.94 -16.08
N GLY A 349 -4.67 28.03 -15.19
CA GLY A 349 -6.07 27.85 -15.53
C GLY A 349 -6.93 27.54 -14.30
N PRO A 350 -8.26 27.62 -14.41
CA PRO A 350 -9.17 27.35 -13.30
C PRO A 350 -9.08 25.91 -12.81
N PRO A 351 -9.63 25.62 -11.61
CA PRO A 351 -9.82 24.23 -11.17
C PRO A 351 -10.62 23.44 -12.20
N GLY A 352 -10.17 22.21 -12.50
CA GLY A 352 -10.84 21.35 -13.50
C GLY A 352 -10.45 21.63 -14.97
N ALA A 353 -9.62 22.62 -15.27
CA ALA A 353 -9.20 22.93 -16.66
C ALA A 353 -8.39 21.80 -17.35
N GLY A 354 -7.87 20.82 -16.59
CA GLY A 354 -7.09 19.71 -17.15
C GLY A 354 -5.59 19.76 -16.88
N LYS A 355 -5.08 20.70 -16.05
CA LYS A 355 -3.64 20.87 -15.78
C LYS A 355 -2.94 19.59 -15.33
N SER A 356 -3.47 18.94 -14.28
CA SER A 356 -2.92 17.67 -13.77
C SER A 356 -3.02 16.52 -14.78
N VAL A 357 -4.05 16.55 -15.64
CA VAL A 357 -4.18 15.57 -16.73
C VAL A 357 -3.12 15.79 -17.79
N LEU A 358 -2.81 17.04 -18.12
CA LEU A 358 -1.74 17.38 -19.05
C LEU A 358 -0.37 16.95 -18.51
N VAL A 359 -0.07 17.27 -17.24
CA VAL A 359 1.16 16.79 -16.55
C VAL A 359 1.27 15.28 -16.62
N ARG A 360 0.23 14.56 -16.23
CA ARG A 360 0.20 13.07 -16.26
C ARG A 360 0.32 12.50 -17.67
N SER A 361 -0.23 13.19 -18.67
CA SER A 361 -0.09 12.79 -20.08
C SER A 361 1.36 12.85 -20.55
N ILE A 362 2.07 13.92 -20.19
CA ILE A 362 3.48 14.13 -20.54
C ILE A 362 4.37 13.03 -19.99
N ILE A 363 4.13 12.62 -18.74
CA ILE A 363 4.90 11.56 -18.09
C ILE A 363 4.34 10.15 -18.34
N GLY A 364 3.30 10.01 -19.17
CA GLY A 364 2.72 8.71 -19.52
C GLY A 364 1.94 8.01 -18.38
N LEU A 365 1.46 8.74 -17.36
CA LEU A 365 0.78 8.23 -16.17
C LEU A 365 -0.69 8.69 -16.11
N LEU A 366 -1.48 8.39 -17.12
CA LEU A 366 -2.90 8.80 -17.20
C LEU A 366 -3.82 8.02 -16.25
N GLY A 367 -3.41 6.84 -15.78
CA GLY A 367 -4.27 5.91 -15.02
C GLY A 367 -5.38 5.28 -15.86
N ASP A 368 -6.11 4.32 -15.25
CA ASP A 368 -7.09 3.48 -15.97
C ASP A 368 -8.39 4.23 -16.35
N LYS A 369 -8.64 5.39 -15.74
CA LYS A 369 -9.88 6.20 -15.97
C LYS A 369 -9.80 7.12 -17.17
N LEU A 370 -8.60 7.37 -17.68
CA LEU A 370 -8.33 8.26 -18.79
C LEU A 370 -7.53 7.54 -19.87
N ARG A 371 -7.76 7.90 -21.12
CA ARG A 371 -6.97 7.38 -22.25
C ARG A 371 -6.60 8.51 -23.20
N ARG A 372 -5.39 8.48 -23.71
CA ARG A 372 -5.02 9.27 -24.86
C ARG A 372 -5.66 8.63 -26.09
N THR A 373 -6.42 9.41 -26.83
CA THR A 373 -7.09 8.97 -28.05
C THR A 373 -6.37 9.48 -29.29
N ASP A 374 -5.67 10.61 -29.20
CA ASP A 374 -4.93 11.20 -30.31
C ASP A 374 -3.75 12.04 -29.80
N GLY A 375 -2.90 12.49 -30.75
CA GLY A 375 -1.75 13.35 -30.52
C GLY A 375 -0.48 12.60 -30.11
N ARG A 376 0.62 13.34 -30.16
CA ARG A 376 1.99 12.87 -29.95
C ARG A 376 2.68 13.70 -28.88
N ILE A 377 3.58 13.06 -28.15
CA ILE A 377 4.47 13.71 -27.20
C ILE A 377 5.89 13.26 -27.55
N ALA A 378 6.77 14.18 -27.83
CA ALA A 378 8.17 13.90 -28.11
C ALA A 378 9.08 14.60 -27.08
N PHE A 379 10.13 13.91 -26.66
CA PHE A 379 11.17 14.40 -25.78
C PHE A 379 12.52 14.29 -26.50
N ARG A 380 13.20 15.41 -26.70
CA ARG A 380 14.44 15.51 -27.48
C ARG A 380 14.36 14.82 -28.84
N GLY A 381 13.21 14.94 -29.51
CA GLY A 381 12.95 14.32 -30.82
C GLY A 381 12.50 12.86 -30.76
N GLU A 382 12.57 12.18 -29.63
CA GLU A 382 12.08 10.83 -29.44
C GLU A 382 10.61 10.82 -29.03
N GLU A 383 9.77 10.11 -29.77
CA GLU A 383 8.33 10.06 -29.50
C GLU A 383 8.00 9.15 -28.31
N LEU A 384 7.74 9.74 -27.14
CA LEU A 384 7.41 9.03 -25.90
C LEU A 384 6.16 8.15 -26.02
N THR A 385 5.24 8.55 -26.87
CA THR A 385 3.93 7.91 -27.04
C THR A 385 4.00 6.56 -27.73
N ARG A 386 5.13 6.23 -28.36
CA ARG A 386 5.42 4.95 -29.02
C ARG A 386 6.31 4.02 -28.21
N LEU A 387 6.95 4.54 -27.18
CA LEU A 387 7.85 3.75 -26.34
C LEU A 387 7.10 2.67 -25.61
N ASP A 388 7.74 1.51 -25.52
CA ASP A 388 7.27 0.47 -24.61
C ASP A 388 7.49 0.89 -23.15
N LYS A 389 6.86 0.19 -22.21
CA LYS A 389 6.98 0.49 -20.78
C LYS A 389 8.42 0.45 -20.26
N ARG A 390 9.30 -0.35 -20.88
CA ARG A 390 10.70 -0.50 -20.47
C ARG A 390 11.53 0.70 -20.92
N ALA A 391 11.39 1.11 -22.17
CA ALA A 391 12.05 2.28 -22.73
C ALA A 391 11.59 3.57 -22.02
N LEU A 392 10.28 3.73 -21.80
CA LEU A 392 9.74 4.86 -21.07
C LEU A 392 10.28 4.95 -19.62
N ARG A 393 10.40 3.83 -18.91
CA ARG A 393 11.00 3.80 -17.56
C ARG A 393 12.48 4.16 -17.54
N ALA A 394 13.22 3.93 -18.60
CA ALA A 394 14.63 4.32 -18.68
C ALA A 394 14.80 5.86 -18.73
N ILE A 395 13.81 6.57 -19.25
CA ILE A 395 13.76 8.04 -19.35
C ILE A 395 13.14 8.65 -18.10
N LEU A 396 12.04 8.08 -17.62
CA LEU A 396 11.35 8.57 -16.42
C LEU A 396 12.19 8.36 -15.15
N GLY A 397 12.26 9.39 -14.33
CA GLY A 397 13.05 9.38 -13.10
C GLY A 397 14.52 9.75 -13.30
N ARG A 398 15.02 9.74 -14.53
CA ARG A 398 16.38 10.17 -14.89
C ARG A 398 16.39 11.45 -15.72
N ASP A 399 15.74 11.44 -16.87
CA ASP A 399 15.75 12.56 -17.83
C ASP A 399 14.47 13.41 -17.73
N ILE A 400 13.33 12.79 -17.46
CA ILE A 400 12.04 13.46 -17.17
C ILE A 400 11.61 13.08 -15.76
N VAL A 401 11.42 14.05 -14.88
CA VAL A 401 11.04 13.80 -13.50
C VAL A 401 9.77 14.58 -13.12
N PRO A 402 8.74 13.88 -12.60
CA PRO A 402 7.56 14.54 -12.09
C PRO A 402 7.78 15.06 -10.66
N LEU A 403 7.18 16.21 -10.36
CA LEU A 403 7.00 16.75 -9.02
C LEU A 403 5.50 17.00 -8.83
N LEU A 404 4.80 16.03 -8.28
CA LEU A 404 3.34 16.06 -8.14
C LEU A 404 2.91 16.84 -6.89
N ALA A 405 1.66 17.26 -6.83
CA ALA A 405 1.07 17.91 -5.65
C ALA A 405 1.11 16.99 -4.43
N ASN A 406 1.23 17.58 -3.23
CA ASN A 406 1.26 16.87 -1.95
C ASN A 406 2.45 15.91 -1.78
N ALA A 407 3.61 16.47 -1.47
CA ALA A 407 4.86 15.74 -1.25
C ALA A 407 4.76 14.57 -0.26
N LYS A 408 4.00 14.72 0.85
CA LYS A 408 3.83 13.63 1.82
C LYS A 408 3.10 12.43 1.23
N ALA A 409 2.17 12.66 0.30
CA ALA A 409 1.45 11.58 -0.36
C ALA A 409 2.30 10.86 -1.43
N GLN A 410 3.33 11.51 -1.97
CA GLN A 410 4.27 10.90 -2.92
C GLN A 410 5.29 9.98 -2.24
N LEU A 411 5.61 10.24 -0.97
CA LEU A 411 6.57 9.45 -0.20
C LEU A 411 5.85 8.26 0.46
N ASN A 412 6.37 7.06 0.25
CA ASN A 412 5.82 5.88 0.91
C ASN A 412 5.97 6.00 2.44
N PRO A 413 4.85 6.06 3.21
CA PRO A 413 4.90 6.33 4.64
C PRO A 413 5.62 5.27 5.47
N LEU A 414 5.78 4.05 4.95
CA LEU A 414 6.39 2.91 5.63
C LEU A 414 7.86 2.69 5.24
N VAL A 415 8.40 3.50 4.31
CA VAL A 415 9.79 3.39 3.85
C VAL A 415 10.57 4.62 4.31
N ARG A 416 11.77 4.41 4.82
CA ARG A 416 12.65 5.51 5.24
C ARG A 416 13.11 6.33 4.05
N ILE A 417 13.31 7.62 4.25
CA ILE A 417 13.74 8.56 3.19
C ILE A 417 15.01 8.06 2.48
N GLY A 418 15.99 7.57 3.25
CA GLY A 418 17.23 7.04 2.68
C GLY A 418 17.01 5.82 1.77
N GLU A 419 16.08 4.96 2.11
CA GLU A 419 15.76 3.80 1.28
C GLU A 419 15.07 4.19 -0.02
N LEU A 420 14.15 5.18 0.03
CA LEU A 420 13.51 5.74 -1.15
C LEU A 420 14.54 6.36 -2.10
N MET A 421 15.42 7.22 -1.58
CA MET A 421 16.47 7.89 -2.36
C MET A 421 17.47 6.89 -2.93
N VAL A 422 17.96 5.94 -2.13
CA VAL A 422 18.91 4.90 -2.57
C VAL A 422 18.27 4.02 -3.66
N ALA A 423 16.99 3.68 -3.52
CA ALA A 423 16.28 2.91 -4.54
C ALA A 423 16.21 3.66 -5.86
N HIS A 424 15.86 4.96 -5.81
CA HIS A 424 15.80 5.82 -6.98
C HIS A 424 17.17 5.96 -7.66
N ILE A 425 18.23 6.25 -6.90
CA ILE A 425 19.60 6.36 -7.44
C ILE A 425 20.01 5.06 -8.14
N ARG A 426 19.80 3.92 -7.50
CA ARG A 426 20.20 2.61 -8.05
C ARG A 426 19.33 2.12 -9.21
N ALA A 427 18.14 2.67 -9.38
CA ALA A 427 17.30 2.36 -10.53
C ALA A 427 17.92 2.88 -11.85
N HIS A 428 18.68 4.00 -11.78
CA HIS A 428 19.19 4.70 -12.95
C HIS A 428 20.73 4.85 -13.00
N SER A 429 21.43 4.52 -11.91
CA SER A 429 22.89 4.62 -11.85
C SER A 429 23.50 3.34 -11.30
N PRO A 430 24.49 2.72 -11.97
CA PRO A 430 25.27 1.63 -11.40
C PRO A 430 26.07 2.14 -10.19
N GLY A 431 26.20 1.32 -9.16
CA GLY A 431 26.98 1.69 -7.97
C GLY A 431 26.60 0.92 -6.73
N SER A 432 27.43 1.05 -5.68
CA SER A 432 27.18 0.40 -4.40
C SER A 432 26.05 1.11 -3.63
N ARG A 433 25.39 0.39 -2.73
CA ARG A 433 24.39 0.97 -1.82
C ARG A 433 25.00 2.07 -0.94
N ARG A 434 26.28 1.94 -0.60
CA ARG A 434 27.01 2.92 0.21
C ARG A 434 27.21 4.23 -0.55
N ASP A 435 27.60 4.18 -1.83
CA ASP A 435 27.76 5.36 -2.68
C ASP A 435 26.42 6.05 -2.95
N ALA A 436 25.38 5.28 -3.23
CA ALA A 436 24.03 5.82 -3.40
C ALA A 436 23.56 6.56 -2.12
N ARG A 437 23.84 6.00 -0.93
CA ARG A 437 23.51 6.65 0.33
C ARG A 437 24.28 7.94 0.55
N ARG A 438 25.60 7.96 0.23
CA ARG A 438 26.43 9.16 0.31
C ARG A 438 25.87 10.26 -0.61
N ARG A 439 25.59 9.94 -1.87
CA ARG A 439 24.96 10.89 -2.82
C ARG A 439 23.61 11.42 -2.32
N ALA A 440 22.81 10.56 -1.69
CA ALA A 440 21.55 10.97 -1.10
C ALA A 440 21.76 11.96 0.06
N ALA A 441 22.74 11.73 0.93
CA ALA A 441 23.08 12.66 2.01
C ALA A 441 23.59 14.00 1.49
N GLU A 442 24.51 13.99 0.51
CA GLU A 442 25.04 15.18 -0.16
C GLU A 442 23.90 16.01 -0.79
N MET A 443 22.97 15.36 -1.50
CA MET A 443 21.82 16.03 -2.11
C MET A 443 20.88 16.64 -1.06
N LEU A 444 20.60 15.95 0.06
CA LEU A 444 19.78 16.53 1.14
C LEU A 444 20.49 17.75 1.78
N GLY A 445 21.80 17.71 1.90
CA GLY A 445 22.60 18.83 2.40
C GLY A 445 22.55 20.05 1.45
N SER A 446 22.72 19.82 0.14
CA SER A 446 22.69 20.91 -0.86
C SER A 446 21.36 21.65 -0.94
N ILE A 447 20.24 20.98 -0.60
CA ILE A 447 18.91 21.61 -0.54
C ILE A 447 18.54 22.17 0.84
N GLY A 448 19.52 22.31 1.74
CA GLY A 448 19.33 22.94 3.05
C GLY A 448 18.58 22.09 4.07
N ILE A 449 18.64 20.76 3.97
CA ILE A 449 18.16 19.87 5.02
C ILE A 449 19.27 19.68 6.06
N THR A 450 19.01 20.12 7.28
CA THR A 450 19.91 19.97 8.42
C THR A 450 20.00 18.51 8.86
N ASP A 451 21.21 18.04 9.22
CA ASP A 451 21.51 16.68 9.64
C ASP A 451 21.02 15.60 8.63
N PRO A 452 21.56 15.60 7.38
CA PRO A 452 21.10 14.72 6.31
C PRO A 452 21.11 13.23 6.69
N GLU A 453 22.14 12.77 7.42
CA GLU A 453 22.26 11.36 7.83
C GLU A 453 21.15 10.93 8.79
N ARG A 454 20.75 11.79 9.71
CA ARG A 454 19.60 11.56 10.58
C ARG A 454 18.29 11.54 9.78
N ARG A 455 18.14 12.46 8.81
CA ARG A 455 16.94 12.56 7.98
C ARG A 455 16.79 11.39 7.01
N LEU A 456 17.88 10.83 6.52
CA LEU A 456 17.84 9.58 5.75
C LEU A 456 17.30 8.38 6.55
N ARG A 457 17.37 8.40 7.88
CA ARG A 457 16.80 7.36 8.75
C ARG A 457 15.34 7.63 9.12
N ALA A 458 14.84 8.84 8.90
CA ALA A 458 13.48 9.24 9.21
C ALA A 458 12.46 8.65 8.24
N TYR A 459 11.22 8.55 8.69
CA TYR A 459 10.06 8.24 7.86
C TYR A 459 9.37 9.52 7.38
N PRO A 460 8.60 9.49 6.28
CA PRO A 460 7.89 10.65 5.75
C PRO A 460 6.98 11.37 6.76
N HIS A 461 6.36 10.62 7.68
CA HIS A 461 5.49 11.21 8.71
C HIS A 461 6.25 11.99 9.80
N GLU A 462 7.55 11.79 9.91
CA GLU A 462 8.42 12.52 10.85
C GLU A 462 8.94 13.85 10.26
N LEU A 463 8.60 14.17 9.00
CA LEU A 463 8.99 15.39 8.30
C LEU A 463 7.86 16.44 8.36
N SER A 464 8.24 17.73 8.44
CA SER A 464 7.31 18.83 8.16
C SER A 464 6.89 18.84 6.67
N GLY A 465 5.85 19.59 6.31
CA GLY A 465 5.42 19.72 4.91
C GLY A 465 6.54 20.25 4.00
N GLY A 466 7.21 21.31 4.40
CA GLY A 466 8.32 21.89 3.65
C GLY A 466 9.53 20.96 3.55
N MET A 467 9.85 20.19 4.60
CA MET A 467 10.91 19.19 4.55
C MET A 467 10.57 18.05 3.58
N ALA A 468 9.34 17.55 3.61
CA ALA A 468 8.89 16.51 2.69
C ALA A 468 8.96 17.00 1.24
N GLN A 469 8.59 18.26 0.98
CA GLN A 469 8.70 18.88 -0.34
C GLN A 469 10.16 18.98 -0.81
N ARG A 470 11.07 19.44 0.06
CA ARG A 470 12.51 19.46 -0.24
C ARG A 470 13.04 18.06 -0.56
N VAL A 471 12.62 17.03 0.19
CA VAL A 471 12.99 15.63 -0.11
C VAL A 471 12.50 15.20 -1.49
N CYS A 472 11.26 15.54 -1.89
CA CYS A 472 10.76 15.25 -3.23
C CYS A 472 11.57 15.97 -4.31
N ILE A 473 11.95 17.23 -4.09
CA ILE A 473 12.84 17.98 -4.98
C ILE A 473 14.21 17.30 -5.06
N ALA A 474 14.80 16.87 -3.93
CA ALA A 474 16.05 16.14 -3.92
C ALA A 474 16.00 14.87 -4.77
N ILE A 475 14.92 14.08 -4.62
CA ILE A 475 14.69 12.88 -5.43
C ILE A 475 14.61 13.24 -6.92
N SER A 476 13.89 14.31 -7.26
CA SER A 476 13.70 14.75 -8.63
C SER A 476 15.00 15.24 -9.30
N LEU A 477 15.89 15.88 -8.56
CA LEU A 477 17.10 16.52 -9.12
C LEU A 477 18.37 15.66 -9.04
N ILE A 478 18.34 14.54 -8.34
CA ILE A 478 19.55 13.74 -8.05
C ILE A 478 20.26 13.18 -9.29
N HIS A 479 19.50 13.02 -10.39
CA HIS A 479 20.02 12.58 -11.70
C HIS A 479 20.27 13.74 -12.68
N ARG A 480 20.08 15.01 -12.26
CA ARG A 480 20.17 16.20 -13.13
C ARG A 480 19.30 16.05 -14.38
N PRO A 481 17.98 15.98 -14.22
CA PRO A 481 17.06 15.75 -15.33
C PRO A 481 17.12 16.86 -16.36
N ALA A 482 16.75 16.55 -17.60
CA ALA A 482 16.60 17.55 -18.65
C ALA A 482 15.25 18.28 -18.59
N LEU A 483 14.23 17.61 -18.00
CA LEU A 483 12.88 18.15 -17.86
C LEU A 483 12.27 17.81 -16.50
N ILE A 484 11.77 18.83 -15.81
CA ILE A 484 10.96 18.70 -14.60
C ILE A 484 9.51 19.06 -14.94
N VAL A 485 8.56 18.19 -14.57
CA VAL A 485 7.13 18.43 -14.77
C VAL A 485 6.47 18.54 -13.41
N ALA A 486 6.21 19.79 -12.97
CA ALA A 486 5.69 20.10 -11.65
C ALA A 486 4.18 20.41 -11.69
N ASP A 487 3.38 19.69 -10.89
CA ASP A 487 1.95 19.91 -10.72
C ASP A 487 1.68 20.44 -9.30
N GLU A 488 1.37 21.72 -9.19
CA GLU A 488 1.12 22.42 -7.92
C GLU A 488 2.20 22.10 -6.83
N PRO A 489 3.49 22.30 -7.09
CA PRO A 489 4.58 21.81 -6.25
C PRO A 489 4.61 22.42 -4.85
N THR A 490 3.90 23.50 -4.61
CA THR A 490 3.86 24.21 -3.32
C THR A 490 2.48 24.18 -2.66
N ALA A 491 1.57 23.35 -3.15
CA ALA A 491 0.23 23.23 -2.58
C ALA A 491 0.27 22.80 -1.10
N GLY A 492 -0.44 23.55 -0.25
CA GLY A 492 -0.52 23.25 1.18
C GLY A 492 0.68 23.69 2.02
N LEU A 493 1.59 24.50 1.46
CA LEU A 493 2.67 25.16 2.19
C LEU A 493 2.28 26.61 2.54
N ASP A 494 2.82 27.12 3.64
CA ASP A 494 2.72 28.56 3.93
C ASP A 494 3.56 29.39 2.94
N VAL A 495 3.23 30.68 2.80
CA VAL A 495 3.81 31.56 1.78
C VAL A 495 5.35 31.66 1.87
N THR A 496 5.89 31.65 3.09
CA THR A 496 7.34 31.76 3.31
C THR A 496 8.06 30.49 2.86
N VAL A 497 7.54 29.33 3.22
CA VAL A 497 8.08 28.03 2.80
C VAL A 497 7.87 27.81 1.30
N GLN A 498 6.72 28.23 0.76
CA GLN A 498 6.43 28.20 -0.67
C GLN A 498 7.50 28.94 -1.48
N ARG A 499 7.83 30.17 -1.09
CA ARG A 499 8.89 30.95 -1.74
C ARG A 499 10.24 30.24 -1.67
N GLN A 500 10.65 29.80 -0.49
CA GLN A 500 11.94 29.09 -0.32
C GLN A 500 12.04 27.83 -1.18
N VAL A 501 10.94 27.08 -1.33
CA VAL A 501 10.89 25.86 -2.15
C VAL A 501 11.00 26.19 -3.63
N LEU A 502 10.31 27.24 -4.09
CA LEU A 502 10.37 27.70 -5.49
C LEU A 502 11.74 28.25 -5.85
N ASP A 503 12.30 29.14 -5.01
CA ASP A 503 13.65 29.70 -5.22
C ASP A 503 14.70 28.58 -5.31
N LEU A 504 14.62 27.58 -4.42
CA LEU A 504 15.50 26.41 -4.46
C LEU A 504 15.34 25.61 -5.76
N MET A 505 14.10 25.27 -6.12
CA MET A 505 13.80 24.45 -7.29
C MET A 505 14.28 25.13 -8.59
N ILE A 506 14.03 26.41 -8.70
CA ILE A 506 14.37 27.19 -9.90
C ILE A 506 15.87 27.44 -9.98
N GLY A 507 16.52 27.83 -8.88
CA GLY A 507 17.97 27.99 -8.85
C GLY A 507 18.70 26.71 -9.26
N LEU A 508 18.26 25.56 -8.79
CA LEU A 508 18.85 24.28 -9.21
C LEU A 508 18.56 23.93 -10.68
N CYS A 509 17.43 24.36 -11.25
CA CYS A 509 17.14 24.20 -12.68
C CYS A 509 18.04 25.10 -13.52
N GLU A 510 18.27 26.34 -13.10
CA GLU A 510 19.18 27.27 -13.78
C GLU A 510 20.62 26.76 -13.77
N GLU A 511 21.09 26.24 -12.64
CA GLU A 511 22.43 25.63 -12.53
C GLU A 511 22.62 24.40 -13.43
N THR A 512 21.57 23.61 -13.61
CA THR A 512 21.63 22.35 -14.39
C THR A 512 21.25 22.53 -15.85
N GLY A 513 20.66 23.67 -16.24
CA GLY A 513 20.11 23.91 -17.59
C GLY A 513 18.84 23.07 -17.86
N ALA A 514 18.17 22.57 -16.83
CA ALA A 514 16.94 21.78 -16.96
C ALA A 514 15.76 22.65 -17.40
N ALA A 515 14.95 22.15 -18.33
CA ALA A 515 13.67 22.75 -18.64
C ALA A 515 12.63 22.39 -17.58
N GLN A 516 11.63 23.26 -17.37
CA GLN A 516 10.60 23.04 -16.38
C GLN A 516 9.20 23.38 -16.91
N ILE A 517 8.23 22.51 -16.64
CA ILE A 517 6.80 22.80 -16.74
C ILE A 517 6.27 23.00 -15.33
N LEU A 518 5.68 24.15 -15.05
CA LEU A 518 5.11 24.51 -13.75
C LEU A 518 3.60 24.71 -13.89
N ALA A 519 2.81 23.69 -13.58
CA ALA A 519 1.36 23.79 -13.51
C ALA A 519 0.94 24.34 -12.14
N THR A 520 0.25 25.47 -12.12
CA THR A 520 -0.21 26.13 -10.88
C THR A 520 -1.50 26.91 -11.11
N ARG A 521 -2.18 27.24 -10.00
CA ARG A 521 -3.32 28.20 -10.00
C ARG A 521 -2.88 29.61 -9.64
N ASP A 522 -1.70 29.77 -9.09
CA ASP A 522 -1.19 31.04 -8.61
C ASP A 522 -0.47 31.81 -9.72
N LEU A 523 -1.12 32.87 -10.21
CA LEU A 523 -0.54 33.76 -11.21
C LEU A 523 0.66 34.54 -10.69
N GLY A 524 0.77 34.76 -9.38
CA GLY A 524 1.91 35.40 -8.75
C GLY A 524 3.18 34.57 -8.88
N ILE A 525 3.08 33.26 -8.72
CA ILE A 525 4.19 32.33 -8.97
C ILE A 525 4.63 32.39 -10.44
N VAL A 526 3.67 32.35 -11.36
CA VAL A 526 3.98 32.39 -12.79
C VAL A 526 4.62 33.74 -13.19
N ALA A 527 4.09 34.85 -12.68
CA ALA A 527 4.65 36.18 -12.92
C ALA A 527 6.09 36.35 -12.42
N GLN A 528 6.43 35.67 -11.31
CA GLN A 528 7.75 35.78 -10.69
C GLN A 528 8.79 34.85 -11.31
N TYR A 529 8.40 33.64 -11.69
CA TYR A 529 9.33 32.57 -11.98
C TYR A 529 9.31 32.04 -13.43
N CYS A 530 8.23 32.26 -14.18
CA CYS A 530 8.11 31.75 -15.53
C CYS A 530 8.46 32.79 -16.58
N ARG A 531 9.07 32.35 -17.67
CA ARG A 531 9.33 33.25 -18.84
C ARG A 531 8.15 33.29 -19.80
N ARG A 532 7.49 32.14 -19.96
CA ARG A 532 6.32 32.00 -20.83
C ARG A 532 5.20 31.29 -20.08
N VAL A 533 3.97 31.60 -20.47
CA VAL A 533 2.79 30.99 -19.87
C VAL A 533 1.85 30.43 -20.93
N ALA A 534 1.24 29.30 -20.66
CA ALA A 534 0.14 28.71 -21.40
C ALA A 534 -1.12 28.68 -20.51
N VAL A 535 -2.20 29.30 -21.00
CA VAL A 535 -3.47 29.36 -20.29
C VAL A 535 -4.35 28.20 -20.76
N LEU A 536 -4.65 27.28 -19.85
CA LEU A 536 -5.50 26.13 -20.10
C LEU A 536 -6.94 26.41 -19.62
N HIS A 537 -7.90 26.29 -20.52
CA HIS A 537 -9.32 26.48 -20.23
C HIS A 537 -10.13 25.39 -20.95
N GLU A 538 -11.02 24.71 -20.25
CA GLU A 538 -11.86 23.62 -20.78
C GLU A 538 -11.10 22.61 -21.66
N GLY A 539 -9.93 22.19 -21.20
CA GLY A 539 -9.12 21.19 -21.89
C GLY A 539 -8.33 21.70 -23.10
N ARG A 540 -8.34 23.01 -23.40
CA ARG A 540 -7.62 23.61 -24.52
C ARG A 540 -6.64 24.70 -24.05
N ILE A 541 -5.52 24.86 -24.71
CA ILE A 541 -4.65 26.01 -24.53
C ILE A 541 -5.27 27.16 -25.33
N VAL A 542 -5.80 28.16 -24.63
CA VAL A 542 -6.52 29.29 -25.24
C VAL A 542 -5.64 30.49 -25.50
N GLU A 543 -4.51 30.60 -24.79
CA GLU A 543 -3.53 31.68 -24.97
C GLU A 543 -2.15 31.20 -24.52
N THR A 544 -1.10 31.59 -25.24
CA THR A 544 0.29 31.31 -24.87
C THR A 544 1.18 32.46 -25.32
N GLY A 545 2.16 32.81 -24.51
CA GLY A 545 3.09 33.90 -24.80
C GLY A 545 4.00 34.23 -23.62
N PRO A 546 4.85 35.26 -23.76
CA PRO A 546 5.62 35.83 -22.67
C PRO A 546 4.71 36.22 -21.49
N VAL A 547 5.14 35.91 -20.27
CA VAL A 547 4.33 36.14 -19.06
C VAL A 547 3.89 37.60 -18.95
N GLU A 548 4.78 38.54 -19.22
CA GLU A 548 4.46 39.96 -19.17
C GLU A 548 3.33 40.36 -20.13
N GLN A 549 3.34 39.82 -21.35
CA GLN A 549 2.30 40.09 -22.34
C GLN A 549 0.95 39.48 -21.93
N VAL A 550 0.93 38.20 -21.59
CA VAL A 550 -0.31 37.47 -21.31
C VAL A 550 -0.98 37.95 -20.02
N LEU A 551 -0.20 38.30 -18.97
CA LEU A 551 -0.76 38.74 -17.70
C LEU A 551 -1.08 40.24 -17.65
N VAL A 552 -0.42 41.09 -18.47
CA VAL A 552 -0.69 42.53 -18.49
C VAL A 552 -1.78 42.89 -19.52
N ALA A 553 -1.72 42.29 -20.71
CA ALA A 553 -2.64 42.54 -21.81
C ALA A 553 -3.23 41.26 -22.38
N PRO A 554 -4.07 40.52 -21.59
CA PRO A 554 -4.65 39.26 -22.01
C PRO A 554 -5.57 39.43 -23.22
N SER A 555 -5.37 38.62 -24.25
CA SER A 555 -6.15 38.64 -25.49
C SER A 555 -7.46 37.83 -25.33
N HIS A 556 -7.37 36.66 -24.68
CA HIS A 556 -8.52 35.77 -24.56
C HIS A 556 -9.43 36.11 -23.35
N PRO A 557 -10.76 36.06 -23.51
CA PRO A 557 -11.70 36.37 -22.40
C PRO A 557 -11.47 35.55 -21.12
N ALA A 558 -11.16 34.24 -21.24
CA ALA A 558 -10.88 33.39 -20.10
C ALA A 558 -9.58 33.83 -19.35
N THR A 559 -8.57 34.28 -20.07
CA THR A 559 -7.34 34.83 -19.48
C THR A 559 -7.62 36.11 -18.73
N ARG A 560 -8.43 37.01 -19.30
CA ARG A 560 -8.86 38.27 -18.65
C ARG A 560 -9.58 37.98 -17.33
N ALA A 561 -10.55 37.08 -17.36
CA ALA A 561 -11.29 36.71 -16.16
C ALA A 561 -10.35 36.11 -15.07
N LEU A 562 -9.37 35.29 -15.47
CA LEU A 562 -8.39 34.70 -14.55
C LEU A 562 -7.49 35.75 -13.90
N VAL A 563 -6.99 36.72 -14.70
CA VAL A 563 -6.14 37.83 -14.24
C VAL A 563 -6.93 38.78 -13.31
N GLU A 564 -8.17 39.10 -13.68
CA GLU A 564 -9.05 39.95 -12.87
C GLU A 564 -9.37 39.33 -11.51
N ALA A 565 -9.72 38.02 -11.48
CA ALA A 565 -9.92 37.29 -10.24
C ALA A 565 -8.67 37.30 -9.33
N ALA A 566 -7.47 37.19 -9.90
CA ALA A 566 -6.24 37.26 -9.13
C ALA A 566 -5.93 38.68 -8.60
N ARG A 567 -6.31 39.73 -9.34
CA ARG A 567 -6.18 41.12 -8.88
C ARG A 567 -7.10 41.44 -7.72
N LEU A 568 -8.34 40.95 -7.74
CA LEU A 568 -9.32 41.15 -6.66
C LEU A 568 -8.87 40.49 -5.34
N GLN A 569 -8.07 39.44 -5.40
CA GLN A 569 -7.48 38.81 -4.20
C GLN A 569 -6.34 39.63 -3.56
N ARG A 570 -5.79 40.62 -4.27
CA ARG A 570 -4.66 41.46 -3.82
C ARG A 570 -5.04 42.83 -3.29
N VAL A 571 -6.30 43.22 -3.31
CA VAL A 571 -6.74 44.51 -2.72
C VAL A 571 -6.88 44.30 -1.20
N PRO A 572 -5.99 44.86 -0.35
CA PRO A 572 -6.25 44.91 1.08
C PRO A 572 -7.46 45.82 1.25
N THR A 573 -8.52 45.31 1.83
CA THR A 573 -9.58 46.19 2.37
C THR A 573 -8.90 47.10 3.41
N PRO A 574 -8.88 48.43 3.26
CA PRO A 574 -8.34 49.27 4.31
C PRO A 574 -9.15 49.00 5.57
N LEU A 575 -8.44 48.67 6.66
CA LEU A 575 -9.06 48.59 7.97
C LEU A 575 -9.78 49.91 8.21
N PRO A 576 -11.06 49.92 8.66
CA PRO A 576 -11.72 51.14 9.03
C PRO A 576 -10.85 51.81 10.09
N GLU A 577 -10.46 53.06 9.84
CA GLU A 577 -9.77 53.89 10.82
C GLU A 577 -10.57 53.85 12.11
N ALA A 578 -9.92 53.46 13.21
CA ALA A 578 -10.50 53.56 14.51
C ALA A 578 -10.86 55.03 14.75
N VAL A 579 -12.15 55.32 14.78
CA VAL A 579 -12.68 56.64 15.16
C VAL A 579 -12.26 56.88 16.61
N PRO A 580 -11.71 58.05 16.95
CA PRO A 580 -11.14 58.37 18.25
C PRO A 580 -12.15 58.34 19.44
#